data_dcbb3a09d75dec367c195e5aea506f2b
#
_entry.id   dcbb3a09d75dec367c195e5aea506f2b
#
_cell.length_a   1.000
_cell.length_b   1.000
_cell.length_c   1.000
_cell.angle_alpha   90.00
_cell.angle_beta   90.00
_cell.angle_gamma   90.00
#
_symmetry.space_group_name_H-M   'P 1'
#
loop_
_entity.id
_entity.type
_entity.pdbx_description
1 polymer ?
#
loop_
_entity_poly.entity_id
_entity_poly.type
_entity_poly.pdbx_seq_one_letter_code
_entity_poly.pdbx_strand_id
1 'polypeptide(L)'
;MIPVVSLLASLVVLVVVLAGPGIAAKPCREHEIRIDGQAPSALSPDSSVFDVVDVVAALMRNKLDLKLPAWRKAYVCRDEAAFSEGLLRNFGARAWHGSETSAAGIATSFGVFLRGDYLARRTLAGRVEVIAHELAHLSQQELARPRVHEVPRWIVEGHAEWAALSVVDRLGYGSYSERRAQVARSVVDGAIPATSLPGLDTLDSPDQWWRWTRSLSPSVTYGQAFLAVDRLTERYGRAKVIEFLSSFTRLTDSRERWDSVFPISYGQFVDDFRVHLQSLGRATISRPP
;
A
#
# COMPACT_ATOMS: atom_id res chain seq x y z
N MET A 1 49.13 33.72 -70.77
CA MET A 1 49.39 32.65 -69.81
C MET A 1 48.49 32.85 -68.60
N ILE A 2 47.37 32.10 -68.57
CA ILE A 2 46.40 32.17 -67.45
C ILE A 2 46.49 30.82 -66.77
N PRO A 3 46.67 30.71 -65.46
CA PRO A 3 46.71 29.44 -64.77
C PRO A 3 45.26 28.94 -64.48
N VAL A 4 45.00 27.69 -64.87
CA VAL A 4 43.81 26.98 -64.56
C VAL A 4 43.86 26.51 -63.13
N VAL A 5 42.96 27.04 -62.26
CA VAL A 5 42.75 26.56 -60.91
C VAL A 5 41.76 25.41 -60.95
N SER A 6 42.23 24.21 -60.63
CA SER A 6 41.41 23.01 -60.52
C SER A 6 40.73 23.01 -59.16
N LEU A 7 39.38 23.15 -59.14
CA LEU A 7 38.53 22.99 -57.96
C LEU A 7 38.21 21.50 -57.77
N LEU A 8 38.85 20.86 -56.80
CA LEU A 8 38.43 19.52 -56.31
C LEU A 8 37.30 19.73 -55.31
N ALA A 9 36.09 19.42 -55.78
CA ALA A 9 34.90 19.36 -54.91
C ALA A 9 34.92 18.04 -54.12
N SER A 10 35.23 18.11 -52.84
CA SER A 10 35.11 16.98 -51.92
C SER A 10 33.66 16.74 -51.56
N LEU A 11 33.08 15.63 -52.06
CA LEU A 11 31.73 15.17 -51.75
C LEU A 11 31.74 14.55 -50.33
N VAL A 12 31.28 15.30 -49.34
CA VAL A 12 31.08 14.77 -47.98
C VAL A 12 29.73 14.02 -48.01
N VAL A 13 29.76 12.70 -48.04
CA VAL A 13 28.59 11.85 -47.90
C VAL A 13 28.22 11.82 -46.40
N LEU A 14 27.24 12.60 -46.02
CA LEU A 14 26.64 12.55 -44.67
C LEU A 14 25.80 11.28 -44.55
N VAL A 15 26.35 10.22 -43.93
CA VAL A 15 25.59 9.03 -43.57
C VAL A 15 24.74 9.36 -42.37
N VAL A 16 23.49 9.76 -42.58
CA VAL A 16 22.49 9.87 -41.49
C VAL A 16 22.06 8.46 -41.14
N VAL A 17 22.66 7.91 -40.10
CA VAL A 17 22.14 6.69 -39.46
C VAL A 17 20.81 7.08 -38.79
N LEU A 18 19.71 6.84 -39.47
CA LEU A 18 18.39 6.87 -38.88
C LEU A 18 18.35 5.72 -37.87
N ALA A 19 18.65 6.04 -36.58
CA ALA A 19 18.31 5.16 -35.48
C ALA A 19 16.78 4.95 -35.55
N GLY A 20 16.35 3.77 -36.02
CA GLY A 20 14.95 3.40 -35.97
C GLY A 20 14.42 3.58 -34.56
N PRO A 21 13.10 3.78 -34.37
CA PRO A 21 12.52 3.92 -33.04
C PRO A 21 12.89 2.66 -32.25
N GLY A 22 13.93 2.75 -31.44
CA GLY A 22 14.26 1.69 -30.49
C GLY A 22 13.01 1.43 -29.68
N ILE A 23 12.56 0.17 -29.63
CA ILE A 23 11.43 -0.24 -28.78
C ILE A 23 11.83 0.19 -27.36
N ALA A 24 11.27 1.29 -26.89
CA ALA A 24 11.55 1.79 -25.55
C ALA A 24 11.23 0.67 -24.55
N ALA A 25 12.21 0.25 -23.79
CA ALA A 25 12.04 -0.83 -22.80
C ALA A 25 10.84 -0.48 -21.91
N LYS A 26 10.02 -1.49 -21.60
CA LYS A 26 8.89 -1.30 -20.70
C LYS A 26 9.42 -0.75 -19.36
N PRO A 27 8.80 0.30 -18.80
CA PRO A 27 9.28 0.92 -17.55
C PRO A 27 9.24 -0.06 -16.37
N CYS A 28 8.29 -0.98 -16.37
CA CYS A 28 8.11 -2.00 -15.34
C CYS A 28 8.05 -3.40 -15.95
N ARG A 29 8.59 -4.37 -15.22
CA ARG A 29 8.38 -5.80 -15.52
C ARG A 29 7.05 -6.22 -14.95
N GLU A 30 6.29 -6.98 -15.74
CA GLU A 30 4.96 -7.50 -15.40
C GLU A 30 5.04 -8.95 -14.95
N HIS A 31 4.22 -9.32 -13.98
CA HIS A 31 4.09 -10.67 -13.46
C HIS A 31 2.63 -10.95 -13.10
N GLU A 32 2.11 -12.09 -13.51
CA GLU A 32 0.81 -12.59 -13.06
C GLU A 32 0.99 -13.23 -11.66
N ILE A 33 0.25 -12.72 -10.67
CA ILE A 33 0.38 -13.15 -9.28
C ILE A 33 -0.16 -14.57 -9.10
N ARG A 34 0.67 -15.49 -8.62
CA ARG A 34 0.32 -16.89 -8.38
C ARG A 34 -0.18 -17.09 -6.95
N ILE A 35 -1.31 -17.75 -6.81
CA ILE A 35 -1.92 -18.06 -5.51
C ILE A 35 -2.21 -19.55 -5.33
N ASP A 36 -2.03 -20.35 -6.39
CA ASP A 36 -2.46 -21.75 -6.46
C ASP A 36 -1.25 -22.69 -6.42
N GLY A 37 -0.63 -22.85 -5.25
CA GLY A 37 0.36 -23.90 -5.00
C GLY A 37 1.71 -23.82 -5.75
N GLN A 38 1.88 -22.84 -6.65
CA GLN A 38 3.12 -22.63 -7.40
C GLN A 38 4.04 -21.58 -6.77
N ALA A 39 3.61 -20.98 -5.64
CA ALA A 39 4.48 -20.06 -4.90
C ALA A 39 5.64 -20.81 -4.27
N PRO A 40 6.83 -20.21 -4.18
CA PRO A 40 7.96 -20.81 -3.45
C PRO A 40 7.56 -21.20 -2.04
N SER A 41 8.00 -22.35 -1.56
CA SER A 41 7.67 -22.84 -0.21
C SER A 41 8.35 -22.04 0.91
N ALA A 42 9.45 -21.34 0.60
CA ALA A 42 10.20 -20.51 1.53
C ALA A 42 10.81 -19.31 0.80
N LEU A 43 10.94 -18.20 1.50
CA LEU A 43 11.63 -17.00 1.03
C LEU A 43 13.01 -16.89 1.67
N SER A 44 13.97 -16.36 0.91
CA SER A 44 15.32 -16.01 1.36
C SER A 44 15.61 -14.53 1.10
N PRO A 45 16.66 -13.96 1.67
CA PRO A 45 17.09 -12.59 1.34
C PRO A 45 17.28 -12.34 -0.16
N ASP A 46 17.64 -13.38 -0.93
CA ASP A 46 17.89 -13.31 -2.37
C ASP A 46 16.64 -13.59 -3.23
N SER A 47 15.49 -13.90 -2.60
CA SER A 47 14.24 -14.11 -3.31
C SER A 47 13.87 -12.87 -4.14
N SER A 48 13.44 -13.11 -5.38
CA SER A 48 13.01 -12.03 -6.26
C SER A 48 11.76 -11.34 -5.69
N VAL A 49 11.51 -10.09 -6.09
CA VAL A 49 10.29 -9.38 -5.68
C VAL A 49 9.03 -10.15 -6.09
N PHE A 50 9.05 -10.83 -7.24
CA PHE A 50 7.91 -11.62 -7.70
C PHE A 50 7.68 -12.88 -6.85
N ASP A 51 8.74 -13.54 -6.38
CA ASP A 51 8.60 -14.67 -5.45
C ASP A 51 7.97 -14.20 -4.12
N VAL A 52 8.39 -13.03 -3.62
CA VAL A 52 7.78 -12.45 -2.42
C VAL A 52 6.30 -12.13 -2.65
N VAL A 53 5.95 -11.54 -3.81
CA VAL A 53 4.55 -11.26 -4.17
C VAL A 53 3.71 -12.53 -4.16
N ASP A 54 4.17 -13.60 -4.79
CA ASP A 54 3.43 -14.87 -4.91
C ASP A 54 3.21 -15.53 -3.53
N VAL A 55 4.27 -15.60 -2.70
CA VAL A 55 4.17 -16.18 -1.34
C VAL A 55 3.23 -15.36 -0.46
N VAL A 56 3.35 -14.05 -0.48
CA VAL A 56 2.48 -13.15 0.29
C VAL A 56 1.03 -13.28 -0.16
N ALA A 57 0.77 -13.27 -1.47
CA ALA A 57 -0.58 -13.40 -2.03
C ALA A 57 -1.23 -14.74 -1.65
N ALA A 58 -0.49 -15.85 -1.77
CA ALA A 58 -0.96 -17.16 -1.38
C ALA A 58 -1.28 -17.24 0.13
N LEU A 59 -0.42 -16.65 0.98
CA LEU A 59 -0.66 -16.61 2.42
C LEU A 59 -1.88 -15.76 2.77
N MET A 60 -2.02 -14.56 2.20
CA MET A 60 -3.17 -13.68 2.42
C MET A 60 -4.48 -14.38 2.08
N ARG A 61 -4.54 -15.05 0.93
CA ARG A 61 -5.73 -15.82 0.53
C ARG A 61 -6.00 -16.99 1.48
N ASN A 62 -4.99 -17.82 1.76
CA ASN A 62 -5.19 -19.12 2.41
C ASN A 62 -5.25 -19.04 3.94
N LYS A 63 -4.69 -17.99 4.55
CA LYS A 63 -4.56 -17.85 6.00
C LYS A 63 -5.25 -16.62 6.59
N LEU A 64 -5.52 -15.59 5.76
CA LEU A 64 -6.18 -14.37 6.20
C LEU A 64 -7.57 -14.18 5.58
N ASP A 65 -8.00 -15.07 4.68
CA ASP A 65 -9.27 -15.00 3.94
C ASP A 65 -9.40 -13.72 3.08
N LEU A 66 -8.28 -13.15 2.67
CA LEU A 66 -8.24 -11.95 1.84
C LEU A 66 -8.32 -12.35 0.36
N LYS A 67 -9.47 -12.10 -0.24
CA LYS A 67 -9.70 -12.39 -1.66
C LYS A 67 -8.88 -11.44 -2.53
N LEU A 68 -8.24 -11.97 -3.56
CA LEU A 68 -7.58 -11.19 -4.60
C LEU A 68 -8.36 -11.31 -5.91
N PRO A 69 -8.40 -10.26 -6.75
CA PRO A 69 -9.08 -10.31 -8.04
C PRO A 69 -8.48 -11.37 -8.97
N ALA A 70 -9.30 -11.95 -9.85
CA ALA A 70 -8.86 -13.01 -10.77
C ALA A 70 -7.76 -12.53 -11.74
N TRP A 71 -7.78 -11.24 -12.12
CA TRP A 71 -6.85 -10.61 -13.08
C TRP A 71 -5.61 -9.96 -12.41
N ARG A 72 -5.25 -10.40 -11.25
CA ARG A 72 -4.21 -9.82 -10.42
C ARG A 72 -2.82 -9.82 -11.09
N LYS A 73 -2.22 -8.64 -11.16
CA LYS A 73 -0.87 -8.46 -11.72
C LYS A 73 0.02 -7.65 -10.78
N ALA A 74 1.31 -7.93 -10.82
CA ALA A 74 2.34 -7.12 -10.19
C ALA A 74 3.24 -6.51 -11.26
N TYR A 75 3.55 -5.23 -11.11
CA TYR A 75 4.44 -4.46 -11.95
C TYR A 75 5.62 -3.99 -11.09
N VAL A 76 6.81 -4.51 -11.35
CA VAL A 76 8.02 -4.08 -10.65
C VAL A 76 8.79 -3.10 -11.54
N CYS A 77 8.79 -1.85 -11.15
CA CYS A 77 9.43 -0.75 -11.86
C CYS A 77 10.85 -0.57 -11.34
N ARG A 78 11.81 -0.34 -12.26
CA ARG A 78 13.23 -0.27 -11.93
C ARG A 78 13.54 0.78 -10.86
N ASP A 79 12.98 1.97 -11.00
CA ASP A 79 13.21 3.16 -10.18
C ASP A 79 11.95 4.05 -10.15
N GLU A 80 12.04 5.20 -9.46
CA GLU A 80 10.94 6.15 -9.32
C GLU A 80 10.46 6.72 -10.66
N ALA A 81 11.38 7.00 -11.60
CA ALA A 81 11.02 7.52 -12.91
C ALA A 81 10.22 6.48 -13.72
N ALA A 82 10.69 5.22 -13.72
CA ALA A 82 10.00 4.10 -14.34
C ALA A 82 8.65 3.80 -13.66
N PHE A 83 8.56 3.97 -12.34
CA PHE A 83 7.33 3.82 -11.58
C PHE A 83 6.29 4.87 -11.99
N SER A 84 6.69 6.13 -12.02
CA SER A 84 5.84 7.24 -12.47
C SER A 84 5.39 7.06 -13.93
N GLU A 85 6.31 6.66 -14.83
CA GLU A 85 5.99 6.37 -16.22
C GLU A 85 5.01 5.19 -16.36
N GLY A 86 5.22 4.12 -15.59
CA GLY A 86 4.34 2.96 -15.57
C GLY A 86 2.92 3.31 -15.14
N LEU A 87 2.77 4.14 -14.11
CA LEU A 87 1.48 4.64 -13.65
C LEU A 87 0.82 5.54 -14.69
N LEU A 88 1.56 6.49 -15.27
CA LEU A 88 1.04 7.39 -16.33
C LEU A 88 0.54 6.62 -17.55
N ARG A 89 1.26 5.58 -17.99
CA ARG A 89 0.87 4.75 -19.13
C ARG A 89 -0.44 3.98 -18.89
N ASN A 90 -0.68 3.55 -17.63
CA ASN A 90 -1.85 2.74 -17.29
C ASN A 90 -3.06 3.59 -16.86
N PHE A 91 -2.87 4.76 -16.27
CA PHE A 91 -3.96 5.60 -15.73
C PHE A 91 -4.15 6.92 -16.42
N GLY A 92 -3.18 7.37 -17.22
CA GLY A 92 -3.17 8.72 -17.77
C GLY A 92 -2.91 9.81 -16.73
N ALA A 93 -2.60 11.02 -17.21
CA ALA A 93 -2.20 12.15 -16.37
C ALA A 93 -3.27 12.61 -15.36
N ARG A 94 -4.56 12.33 -15.60
CA ARG A 94 -5.66 12.79 -14.75
C ARG A 94 -5.81 12.03 -13.43
N ALA A 95 -5.27 10.82 -13.35
CA ALA A 95 -5.36 9.99 -12.13
C ALA A 95 -4.14 10.17 -11.22
N TRP A 96 -3.15 10.94 -11.65
CA TRP A 96 -1.87 11.10 -10.99
C TRP A 96 -1.78 12.45 -10.27
N HIS A 97 -1.86 12.46 -8.95
CA HIS A 97 -1.79 13.69 -8.15
C HIS A 97 -0.39 14.05 -7.64
N GLY A 98 0.68 13.43 -8.17
CA GLY A 98 2.08 13.79 -7.87
C GLY A 98 2.57 13.56 -6.44
N SER A 99 1.68 13.44 -5.46
CA SER A 99 2.02 13.17 -4.06
C SER A 99 2.43 11.73 -3.79
N GLU A 100 2.22 10.84 -4.75
CA GLU A 100 2.45 9.40 -4.65
C GLU A 100 3.81 8.98 -5.20
N THR A 101 4.61 9.91 -5.73
CA THR A 101 5.94 9.63 -6.29
C THR A 101 6.91 9.05 -5.28
N SER A 102 6.76 9.36 -3.99
CA SER A 102 7.58 8.81 -2.91
C SER A 102 7.09 7.46 -2.40
N ALA A 103 5.93 6.97 -2.87
CA ALA A 103 5.38 5.69 -2.42
C ALA A 103 6.28 4.51 -2.82
N ALA A 104 6.32 3.50 -1.96
CA ALA A 104 7.02 2.24 -2.22
C ALA A 104 6.27 1.34 -3.20
N GLY A 105 4.94 1.48 -3.23
CA GLY A 105 4.01 0.77 -4.09
C GLY A 105 2.68 1.50 -4.18
N ILE A 106 1.85 1.07 -5.11
CA ILE A 106 0.47 1.54 -5.29
C ILE A 106 -0.37 0.41 -5.88
N ALA A 107 -1.47 0.10 -5.22
CA ALA A 107 -2.48 -0.80 -5.76
C ALA A 107 -3.52 -0.03 -6.59
N THR A 108 -3.84 -0.58 -7.75
CA THR A 108 -4.70 0.04 -8.75
C THR A 108 -5.71 -0.97 -9.30
N SER A 109 -6.65 -0.51 -10.12
CA SER A 109 -7.56 -1.41 -10.84
C SER A 109 -6.87 -2.33 -11.86
N PHE A 110 -5.60 -2.13 -12.19
CA PHE A 110 -4.81 -2.95 -13.12
C PHE A 110 -3.83 -3.90 -12.41
N GLY A 111 -3.61 -3.72 -11.11
CA GLY A 111 -2.68 -4.51 -10.33
C GLY A 111 -1.90 -3.66 -9.32
N VAL A 112 -0.85 -4.24 -8.76
CA VAL A 112 0.04 -3.57 -7.84
C VAL A 112 1.31 -3.11 -8.56
N PHE A 113 1.66 -1.83 -8.44
CA PHE A 113 2.91 -1.26 -8.91
C PHE A 113 3.88 -1.13 -7.73
N LEU A 114 5.11 -1.58 -7.91
CA LEU A 114 6.13 -1.65 -6.86
C LEU A 114 7.43 -1.01 -7.34
N ARG A 115 8.06 -0.22 -6.48
CA ARG A 115 9.37 0.37 -6.75
C ARG A 115 10.48 -0.62 -6.43
N GLY A 116 11.12 -1.16 -7.48
CA GLY A 116 12.20 -2.12 -7.34
C GLY A 116 13.42 -1.57 -6.60
N ASP A 117 13.82 -0.30 -6.89
CA ASP A 117 14.93 0.40 -6.21
C ASP A 117 14.67 0.59 -4.71
N TYR A 118 13.43 0.86 -4.32
CA TYR A 118 13.04 0.99 -2.94
C TYR A 118 13.09 -0.36 -2.22
N LEU A 119 12.50 -1.39 -2.82
CA LEU A 119 12.46 -2.75 -2.25
C LEU A 119 13.85 -3.38 -2.15
N ALA A 120 14.75 -3.10 -3.10
CA ALA A 120 16.12 -3.61 -3.07
C ALA A 120 16.92 -3.13 -1.84
N ARG A 121 16.58 -1.99 -1.27
CA ARG A 121 17.20 -1.44 -0.05
C ARG A 121 16.57 -1.94 1.25
N ARG A 122 15.52 -2.75 1.18
CA ARG A 122 14.82 -3.29 2.36
C ARG A 122 15.29 -4.69 2.70
N THR A 123 15.22 -5.00 3.99
CA THR A 123 15.32 -6.39 4.45
C THR A 123 14.18 -7.22 3.87
N LEU A 124 14.29 -8.54 3.90
CA LEU A 124 13.21 -9.42 3.44
C LEU A 124 11.91 -9.13 4.18
N ALA A 125 11.95 -8.95 5.51
CA ALA A 125 10.78 -8.56 6.30
C ALA A 125 10.15 -7.25 5.81
N GLY A 126 10.97 -6.23 5.53
CA GLY A 126 10.49 -4.95 5.00
C GLY A 126 9.92 -5.04 3.59
N ARG A 127 10.45 -5.94 2.73
CA ARG A 127 9.86 -6.23 1.41
C ARG A 127 8.50 -6.90 1.53
N VAL A 128 8.40 -7.89 2.43
CA VAL A 128 7.15 -8.59 2.73
C VAL A 128 6.09 -7.62 3.25
N GLU A 129 6.46 -6.73 4.18
CA GLU A 129 5.57 -5.73 4.78
C GLU A 129 4.97 -4.81 3.71
N VAL A 130 5.81 -4.20 2.87
CA VAL A 130 5.35 -3.32 1.77
C VAL A 130 4.45 -4.06 0.78
N ILE A 131 4.88 -5.25 0.33
CA ILE A 131 4.12 -6.03 -0.65
C ILE A 131 2.77 -6.47 -0.09
N ALA A 132 2.72 -6.90 1.17
CA ALA A 132 1.48 -7.30 1.83
C ALA A 132 0.51 -6.12 2.00
N HIS A 133 1.01 -4.92 2.33
CA HIS A 133 0.23 -3.69 2.37
C HIS A 133 -0.45 -3.41 1.02
N GLU A 134 0.32 -3.42 -0.06
CA GLU A 134 -0.21 -3.14 -1.40
C GLU A 134 -1.18 -4.23 -1.90
N LEU A 135 -0.90 -5.50 -1.60
CA LEU A 135 -1.83 -6.59 -1.94
C LEU A 135 -3.12 -6.53 -1.12
N ALA A 136 -3.09 -5.99 0.10
CA ALA A 136 -4.30 -5.75 0.87
C ALA A 136 -5.22 -4.74 0.19
N HIS A 137 -4.68 -3.72 -0.46
CA HIS A 137 -5.47 -2.80 -1.28
C HIS A 137 -6.13 -3.48 -2.49
N LEU A 138 -5.45 -4.45 -3.14
CA LEU A 138 -6.11 -5.27 -4.17
C LEU A 138 -7.27 -6.09 -3.59
N SER A 139 -7.10 -6.64 -2.39
CA SER A 139 -8.18 -7.35 -1.70
C SER A 139 -9.36 -6.45 -1.37
N GLN A 140 -9.11 -5.23 -0.90
CA GLN A 140 -10.16 -4.24 -0.63
C GLN A 140 -10.92 -3.87 -1.91
N GLN A 141 -10.21 -3.71 -3.04
CA GLN A 141 -10.85 -3.49 -4.33
C GLN A 141 -11.76 -4.65 -4.73
N GLU A 142 -11.36 -5.90 -4.49
CA GLU A 142 -12.19 -7.07 -4.78
C GLU A 142 -13.41 -7.15 -3.85
N LEU A 143 -13.23 -6.84 -2.57
CA LEU A 143 -14.28 -6.92 -1.55
C LEU A 143 -15.32 -5.80 -1.68
N ALA A 144 -14.90 -4.56 -1.97
CA ALA A 144 -15.74 -3.37 -1.90
C ALA A 144 -16.17 -2.81 -3.28
N ARG A 145 -15.79 -3.46 -4.40
CA ARG A 145 -16.16 -3.02 -5.74
C ARG A 145 -17.68 -2.93 -5.93
N PRO A 146 -18.20 -1.90 -6.60
CA PRO A 146 -17.49 -0.80 -7.28
C PRO A 146 -17.19 0.39 -6.36
N ARG A 147 -17.52 0.33 -5.06
CA ARG A 147 -17.54 1.46 -4.14
C ARG A 147 -16.35 1.50 -3.18
N VAL A 148 -15.19 0.95 -3.56
CA VAL A 148 -13.98 0.99 -2.72
C VAL A 148 -13.57 2.41 -2.32
N HIS A 149 -13.85 3.41 -3.15
CA HIS A 149 -13.56 4.82 -2.88
C HIS A 149 -14.46 5.45 -1.80
N GLU A 150 -15.56 4.78 -1.42
CA GLU A 150 -16.46 5.20 -0.33
C GLU A 150 -16.03 4.61 1.03
N VAL A 151 -15.10 3.65 1.04
CA VAL A 151 -14.58 3.08 2.30
C VAL A 151 -13.79 4.16 3.05
N PRO A 152 -14.06 4.40 4.35
CA PRO A 152 -13.30 5.34 5.15
C PRO A 152 -11.80 5.12 5.03
N ARG A 153 -11.02 6.19 4.77
CA ARG A 153 -9.59 6.05 4.47
C ARG A 153 -8.81 5.40 5.60
N TRP A 154 -9.15 5.68 6.86
CA TRP A 154 -8.51 5.03 7.99
C TRP A 154 -8.76 3.50 8.02
N ILE A 155 -9.91 3.02 7.53
CA ILE A 155 -10.15 1.57 7.39
C ILE A 155 -9.31 1.00 6.26
N VAL A 156 -9.24 1.70 5.13
CA VAL A 156 -8.42 1.28 3.97
C VAL A 156 -6.96 1.09 4.39
N GLU A 157 -6.37 2.12 4.99
CA GLU A 157 -4.96 2.07 5.38
C GLU A 157 -4.71 1.18 6.60
N GLY A 158 -5.56 1.28 7.61
CA GLY A 158 -5.44 0.45 8.82
C GLY A 158 -5.58 -1.05 8.55
N HIS A 159 -6.47 -1.44 7.63
CA HIS A 159 -6.59 -2.84 7.21
C HIS A 159 -5.38 -3.30 6.40
N ALA A 160 -4.79 -2.44 5.57
CA ALA A 160 -3.58 -2.77 4.83
C ALA A 160 -2.38 -2.97 5.79
N GLU A 161 -2.21 -2.10 6.79
CA GLU A 161 -1.20 -2.26 7.85
C GLU A 161 -1.44 -3.52 8.69
N TRP A 162 -2.68 -3.79 9.08
CA TRP A 162 -3.04 -5.02 9.80
C TRP A 162 -2.69 -6.28 9.00
N ALA A 163 -3.00 -6.31 7.71
CA ALA A 163 -2.67 -7.42 6.83
C ALA A 163 -1.14 -7.58 6.70
N ALA A 164 -0.41 -6.48 6.51
CA ALA A 164 1.05 -6.48 6.39
C ALA A 164 1.73 -7.07 7.63
N LEU A 165 1.37 -6.60 8.82
CA LEU A 165 1.94 -7.11 10.06
C LEU A 165 1.54 -8.57 10.34
N SER A 166 0.31 -8.96 9.99
CA SER A 166 -0.15 -10.35 10.10
C SER A 166 0.60 -11.30 9.17
N VAL A 167 0.98 -10.85 7.96
CA VAL A 167 1.78 -11.63 7.02
C VAL A 167 3.23 -11.77 7.51
N VAL A 168 3.85 -10.69 7.99
CA VAL A 168 5.21 -10.69 8.54
C VAL A 168 5.32 -11.69 9.70
N ASP A 169 4.35 -11.69 10.62
CA ASP A 169 4.29 -12.62 11.75
C ASP A 169 4.15 -14.08 11.28
N ARG A 170 3.21 -14.35 10.38
CA ARG A 170 2.96 -15.71 9.89
C ARG A 170 4.10 -16.31 9.09
N LEU A 171 4.94 -15.48 8.46
CA LEU A 171 6.16 -15.91 7.79
C LEU A 171 7.35 -16.01 8.74
N GLY A 172 7.20 -15.66 10.02
CA GLY A 172 8.26 -15.73 11.02
C GLY A 172 9.31 -14.63 10.90
N TYR A 173 9.00 -13.51 10.20
CA TYR A 173 9.93 -12.39 10.01
C TYR A 173 9.79 -11.29 11.07
N GLY A 174 8.87 -11.45 12.03
CA GLY A 174 8.66 -10.56 13.15
C GLY A 174 7.47 -11.01 14.00
N SER A 175 7.33 -10.47 15.21
CA SER A 175 6.20 -10.75 16.09
C SER A 175 5.12 -9.69 15.92
N TYR A 176 3.88 -10.10 15.67
CA TYR A 176 2.74 -9.19 15.59
C TYR A 176 2.58 -8.37 16.87
N SER A 177 2.68 -9.02 18.05
CA SER A 177 2.52 -8.36 19.33
C SER A 177 3.60 -7.31 19.61
N GLU A 178 4.85 -7.57 19.23
CA GLU A 178 5.96 -6.60 19.37
C GLU A 178 5.78 -5.42 18.42
N ARG A 179 5.41 -5.68 17.17
CA ARG A 179 5.14 -4.63 16.17
C ARG A 179 3.94 -3.78 16.56
N ARG A 180 2.85 -4.41 17.03
CA ARG A 180 1.70 -3.71 17.59
C ARG A 180 2.10 -2.77 18.72
N ALA A 181 2.90 -3.27 19.66
CA ALA A 181 3.39 -2.45 20.78
C ALA A 181 4.30 -1.32 20.30
N GLN A 182 5.14 -1.54 19.29
CA GLN A 182 5.97 -0.50 18.69
C GLN A 182 5.13 0.58 18.02
N VAL A 183 4.13 0.20 17.23
CA VAL A 183 3.19 1.14 16.60
C VAL A 183 2.44 1.94 17.67
N ALA A 184 1.92 1.27 18.69
CA ALA A 184 1.23 1.95 19.80
C ALA A 184 2.13 3.03 20.42
N ARG A 185 3.38 2.70 20.73
CA ARG A 185 4.35 3.69 21.24
C ARG A 185 4.56 4.85 20.27
N SER A 186 4.78 4.58 18.98
CA SER A 186 5.02 5.64 18.00
C SER A 186 3.84 6.61 17.85
N VAL A 187 2.61 6.14 18.10
CA VAL A 187 1.40 6.96 18.08
C VAL A 187 1.21 7.78 19.35
N VAL A 188 1.47 7.20 20.54
CA VAL A 188 1.12 7.83 21.81
C VAL A 188 2.29 8.54 22.51
N ASP A 189 3.55 8.13 22.22
CA ASP A 189 4.77 8.73 22.79
C ASP A 189 5.35 9.83 21.87
N GLY A 190 4.66 10.12 20.77
CA GLY A 190 5.05 11.17 19.82
C GLY A 190 5.00 12.56 20.47
N ALA A 191 5.49 13.56 19.72
CA ALA A 191 5.48 14.97 20.13
C ALA A 191 4.05 15.53 20.37
N ILE A 192 3.02 14.76 20.00
CA ILE A 192 1.60 15.15 20.09
C ILE A 192 0.91 14.27 21.13
N PRO A 193 0.29 14.87 22.15
CA PRO A 193 -0.50 14.12 23.14
C PRO A 193 -1.60 13.31 22.48
N ALA A 194 -1.88 12.11 22.96
CA ALA A 194 -2.96 11.25 22.46
C ALA A 194 -4.34 11.95 22.43
N THR A 195 -4.55 12.94 23.33
CA THR A 195 -5.76 13.78 23.37
C THR A 195 -5.89 14.76 22.19
N SER A 196 -4.78 15.04 21.50
CA SER A 196 -4.72 15.97 20.35
C SER A 196 -4.68 15.25 18.99
N LEU A 197 -4.69 13.91 19.00
CA LEU A 197 -4.81 13.13 17.76
C LEU A 197 -6.19 13.35 17.12
N PRO A 198 -6.27 13.37 15.77
CA PRO A 198 -7.55 13.50 15.07
C PRO A 198 -8.50 12.35 15.43
N GLY A 199 -9.78 12.62 15.48
CA GLY A 199 -10.79 11.56 15.53
C GLY A 199 -10.81 10.75 14.23
N LEU A 200 -11.21 9.48 14.28
CA LEU A 200 -11.28 8.63 13.08
C LEU A 200 -12.21 9.20 12.03
N ASP A 201 -13.29 9.86 12.43
CA ASP A 201 -14.24 10.58 11.58
C ASP A 201 -13.60 11.71 10.75
N THR A 202 -12.48 12.26 11.24
CA THR A 202 -11.68 13.26 10.50
C THR A 202 -10.59 12.63 9.63
N LEU A 203 -10.51 11.30 9.57
CA LEU A 203 -9.60 10.52 8.73
C LEU A 203 -10.34 9.72 7.64
N ASP A 204 -11.63 9.99 7.43
CA ASP A 204 -12.49 9.24 6.52
C ASP A 204 -12.19 9.53 5.05
N SER A 205 -11.99 10.80 4.68
CA SER A 205 -11.79 11.20 3.29
C SER A 205 -10.31 11.27 2.90
N PRO A 206 -9.98 11.08 1.61
CA PRO A 206 -8.59 11.23 1.12
C PRO A 206 -7.98 12.60 1.44
N ASP A 207 -8.73 13.70 1.30
CA ASP A 207 -8.22 15.05 1.55
C ASP A 207 -7.88 15.27 3.02
N GLN A 208 -8.77 14.82 3.94
CA GLN A 208 -8.54 14.88 5.38
C GLN A 208 -7.36 13.99 5.77
N TRP A 209 -7.30 12.76 5.27
CA TRP A 209 -6.21 11.85 5.46
C TRP A 209 -4.84 12.46 5.12
N TRP A 210 -4.70 13.01 3.90
CA TRP A 210 -3.45 13.62 3.46
C TRP A 210 -3.10 14.89 4.23
N ARG A 211 -4.10 15.67 4.65
CA ARG A 211 -3.87 16.82 5.52
C ARG A 211 -3.25 16.39 6.84
N TRP A 212 -3.83 15.41 7.50
CA TRP A 212 -3.34 14.92 8.78
C TRP A 212 -2.00 14.17 8.64
N THR A 213 -1.80 13.39 7.59
CA THR A 213 -0.53 12.70 7.33
C THR A 213 0.63 13.67 7.16
N ARG A 214 0.42 14.80 6.49
CA ARG A 214 1.44 15.85 6.38
C ARG A 214 1.65 16.61 7.69
N SER A 215 0.62 16.78 8.50
CA SER A 215 0.67 17.53 9.75
C SER A 215 1.32 16.74 10.90
N LEU A 216 1.04 15.43 10.98
CA LEU A 216 1.49 14.58 12.08
C LEU A 216 2.73 13.74 11.74
N SER A 217 2.76 13.11 10.67
CA SER A 217 3.68 12.21 9.98
C SER A 217 2.95 10.93 9.54
N PRO A 218 3.44 10.23 8.52
CA PRO A 218 2.86 8.95 8.11
C PRO A 218 2.83 7.92 9.25
N SER A 219 3.89 7.81 10.05
CA SER A 219 3.95 6.82 11.13
C SER A 219 2.84 6.98 12.16
N VAL A 220 2.43 8.20 12.46
CA VAL A 220 1.34 8.48 13.41
C VAL A 220 -0.02 8.18 12.77
N THR A 221 -0.28 8.69 11.55
CA THR A 221 -1.58 8.55 10.91
C THR A 221 -1.88 7.09 10.52
N TYR A 222 -0.91 6.41 9.90
CA TYR A 222 -1.03 4.98 9.56
C TYR A 222 -1.08 4.11 10.82
N GLY A 223 -0.26 4.44 11.83
CA GLY A 223 -0.28 3.74 13.10
C GLY A 223 -1.62 3.88 13.83
N GLN A 224 -2.24 5.07 13.85
CA GLN A 224 -3.56 5.28 14.42
C GLN A 224 -4.63 4.46 13.69
N ALA A 225 -4.61 4.45 12.37
CA ALA A 225 -5.50 3.66 11.53
C ALA A 225 -5.33 2.15 11.78
N PHE A 226 -4.08 1.67 11.85
CA PHE A 226 -3.75 0.29 12.23
C PHE A 226 -4.36 -0.08 13.57
N LEU A 227 -4.12 0.72 14.62
CA LEU A 227 -4.63 0.45 15.97
C LEU A 227 -6.17 0.41 16.02
N ALA A 228 -6.84 1.22 15.19
CA ALA A 228 -8.30 1.21 15.09
C ALA A 228 -8.82 -0.10 14.46
N VAL A 229 -8.21 -0.54 13.35
CA VAL A 229 -8.59 -1.82 12.70
C VAL A 229 -8.19 -3.02 13.55
N ASP A 230 -7.02 -2.97 14.21
CA ASP A 230 -6.60 -3.98 15.18
C ASP A 230 -7.63 -4.12 16.31
N ARG A 231 -8.12 -2.99 16.84
CA ARG A 231 -9.18 -2.97 17.87
C ARG A 231 -10.49 -3.57 17.38
N LEU A 232 -10.90 -3.29 16.13
CA LEU A 232 -12.08 -3.94 15.53
C LEU A 232 -11.88 -5.45 15.41
N THR A 233 -10.70 -5.86 14.95
CA THR A 233 -10.34 -7.27 14.80
C THR A 233 -10.27 -7.99 16.14
N GLU A 234 -9.71 -7.36 17.17
CA GLU A 234 -9.63 -7.90 18.53
C GLU A 234 -11.03 -8.09 19.14
N ARG A 235 -11.93 -7.10 18.98
CA ARG A 235 -13.26 -7.13 19.61
C ARG A 235 -14.30 -7.99 18.86
N TYR A 236 -14.24 -7.96 17.53
CA TYR A 236 -15.32 -8.53 16.70
C TYR A 236 -14.84 -9.63 15.75
N GLY A 237 -13.53 -9.83 15.69
CA GLY A 237 -12.91 -10.78 14.77
C GLY A 237 -12.68 -10.21 13.36
N ARG A 238 -11.64 -10.71 12.69
CA ARG A 238 -11.27 -10.27 11.33
C ARG A 238 -12.41 -10.47 10.32
N ALA A 239 -13.23 -11.52 10.49
CA ALA A 239 -14.36 -11.80 9.60
C ALA A 239 -15.35 -10.63 9.52
N LYS A 240 -15.56 -9.90 10.64
CA LYS A 240 -16.40 -8.71 10.67
C LYS A 240 -15.81 -7.52 9.91
N VAL A 241 -14.50 -7.35 9.93
CA VAL A 241 -13.83 -6.32 9.12
C VAL A 241 -13.96 -6.64 7.62
N ILE A 242 -13.79 -7.91 7.22
CA ILE A 242 -13.98 -8.36 5.84
C ILE A 242 -15.47 -8.22 5.43
N GLU A 243 -16.41 -8.56 6.31
CA GLU A 243 -17.84 -8.38 6.09
C GLU A 243 -18.19 -6.90 5.90
N PHE A 244 -17.60 -6.00 6.70
CA PHE A 244 -17.78 -4.57 6.54
C PHE A 244 -17.30 -4.08 5.18
N LEU A 245 -16.08 -4.44 4.75
CA LEU A 245 -15.58 -4.13 3.41
C LEU A 245 -16.52 -4.66 2.31
N SER A 246 -17.04 -5.88 2.49
CA SER A 246 -17.95 -6.50 1.52
C SER A 246 -19.35 -5.85 1.50
N SER A 247 -19.75 -5.14 2.55
CA SER A 247 -21.05 -4.45 2.59
C SER A 247 -21.16 -3.34 1.55
N PHE A 248 -20.03 -2.77 1.12
CA PHE A 248 -19.97 -1.74 0.07
C PHE A 248 -20.42 -2.24 -1.31
N THR A 249 -20.46 -3.53 -1.55
CA THR A 249 -21.04 -4.10 -2.79
C THR A 249 -22.57 -3.98 -2.85
N ARG A 250 -23.24 -3.90 -1.71
CA ARG A 250 -24.70 -4.01 -1.59
C ARG A 250 -25.36 -2.75 -1.06
N LEU A 251 -24.82 -2.19 0.01
CA LEU A 251 -25.40 -1.06 0.73
C LEU A 251 -24.80 0.26 0.23
N THR A 252 -25.61 1.31 0.19
CA THR A 252 -25.21 2.65 -0.25
C THR A 252 -25.06 3.64 0.90
N ASP A 253 -25.82 3.45 1.98
CA ASP A 253 -25.75 4.30 3.17
C ASP A 253 -24.60 3.88 4.09
N SER A 254 -23.77 4.83 4.51
CA SER A 254 -22.57 4.56 5.31
C SER A 254 -22.91 4.08 6.74
N ARG A 255 -23.99 4.62 7.32
CA ARG A 255 -24.46 4.22 8.65
C ARG A 255 -25.05 2.81 8.59
N GLU A 256 -25.88 2.52 7.60
CA GLU A 256 -26.45 1.20 7.40
C GLU A 256 -25.36 0.13 7.21
N ARG A 257 -24.29 0.43 6.48
CA ARG A 257 -23.12 -0.47 6.34
C ARG A 257 -22.52 -0.82 7.69
N TRP A 258 -22.27 0.19 8.53
CA TRP A 258 -21.68 -0.01 9.84
C TRP A 258 -22.60 -0.80 10.77
N ASP A 259 -23.83 -0.36 10.90
CA ASP A 259 -24.84 -0.93 11.81
C ASP A 259 -25.23 -2.36 11.41
N SER A 260 -25.12 -2.74 10.13
CA SER A 260 -25.35 -4.10 9.65
C SER A 260 -24.28 -5.10 10.08
N VAL A 261 -23.10 -4.64 10.47
CA VAL A 261 -21.95 -5.50 10.75
C VAL A 261 -21.52 -5.44 12.22
N PHE A 262 -21.47 -4.24 12.80
CA PHE A 262 -20.99 -4.04 14.14
C PHE A 262 -22.13 -3.78 15.14
N PRO A 263 -22.05 -4.33 16.37
CA PRO A 263 -23.13 -4.22 17.36
C PRO A 263 -23.14 -2.89 18.12
N ILE A 264 -22.33 -1.92 17.71
CA ILE A 264 -22.25 -0.55 18.24
C ILE A 264 -22.30 0.46 17.10
N SER A 265 -22.79 1.67 17.35
CA SER A 265 -22.76 2.71 16.33
C SER A 265 -21.34 3.18 16.01
N TYR A 266 -21.16 3.75 14.80
CA TYR A 266 -19.86 4.30 14.39
C TYR A 266 -19.34 5.35 15.39
N GLY A 267 -20.20 6.27 15.84
CA GLY A 267 -19.83 7.28 16.83
C GLY A 267 -19.36 6.68 18.16
N GLN A 268 -20.05 5.63 18.66
CA GLN A 268 -19.62 4.92 19.86
C GLN A 268 -18.23 4.29 19.68
N PHE A 269 -17.97 3.69 18.51
CA PHE A 269 -16.64 3.14 18.23
C PHE A 269 -15.55 4.22 18.21
N VAL A 270 -15.80 5.36 17.57
CA VAL A 270 -14.86 6.51 17.54
C VAL A 270 -14.53 6.98 18.95
N ASP A 271 -15.52 7.12 19.81
CA ASP A 271 -15.33 7.54 21.22
C ASP A 271 -14.59 6.47 22.04
N ASP A 272 -14.97 5.20 21.94
CA ASP A 272 -14.30 4.07 22.58
C ASP A 272 -12.83 3.97 22.15
N PHE A 273 -12.56 4.19 20.86
CA PHE A 273 -11.18 4.16 20.35
C PHE A 273 -10.34 5.33 20.87
N ARG A 274 -10.92 6.53 20.99
CA ARG A 274 -10.24 7.69 21.59
C ARG A 274 -9.84 7.41 23.03
N VAL A 275 -10.74 6.82 23.82
CA VAL A 275 -10.45 6.40 25.20
C VAL A 275 -9.35 5.33 25.22
N HIS A 276 -9.38 4.37 24.29
CA HIS A 276 -8.35 3.35 24.16
C HIS A 276 -6.96 3.96 23.88
N LEU A 277 -6.83 4.88 22.94
CA LEU A 277 -5.56 5.57 22.66
C LEU A 277 -5.01 6.31 23.88
N GLN A 278 -5.88 6.99 24.63
CA GLN A 278 -5.49 7.67 25.87
C GLN A 278 -5.01 6.69 26.94
N SER A 279 -5.60 5.48 27.00
CA SER A 279 -5.17 4.45 27.93
C SER A 279 -3.79 3.88 27.59
N LEU A 280 -3.48 3.74 26.30
CA LEU A 280 -2.15 3.33 25.83
C LEU A 280 -1.08 4.36 26.23
N GLY A 281 -1.35 5.66 26.05
CA GLY A 281 -0.43 6.73 26.44
C GLY A 281 -0.15 6.76 27.95
N ARG A 282 -1.17 6.53 28.80
CA ARG A 282 -0.98 6.45 30.25
C ARG A 282 -0.13 5.26 30.68
N ALA A 283 -0.31 4.11 30.04
CA ALA A 283 0.45 2.90 30.34
C ALA A 283 1.95 3.05 30.03
N THR A 284 2.30 3.88 29.05
CA THR A 284 3.70 4.15 28.68
C THR A 284 4.39 5.06 29.69
N ILE A 285 3.69 6.09 30.19
CA ILE A 285 4.22 7.04 31.18
C ILE A 285 4.48 6.34 32.54
N SER A 286 3.74 5.28 32.83
CA SER A 286 3.81 4.58 34.12
C SER A 286 4.90 3.50 34.20
N ARG A 287 5.67 3.25 33.13
CA ARG A 287 6.83 2.35 33.16
C ARG A 287 8.07 3.15 33.53
N PRO A 288 8.70 2.88 34.69
CA PRO A 288 10.02 3.45 35.00
C PRO A 288 11.05 2.97 33.97
N PRO A 289 12.10 3.77 33.72
CA PRO A 289 13.15 3.49 32.75
C PRO A 289 13.93 2.21 33.08
#